data_bc6a421a9bd95aab530d8bb4d68d9b60
#
_entry.id   bc6a421a9bd95aab530d8bb4d68d9b60
#
_cell.length_a   1.000
_cell.length_b   1.000
_cell.length_c   1.000
_cell.angle_alpha   90.00
_cell.angle_beta   90.00
_cell.angle_gamma   90.00
#
_symmetry.space_group_name_H-M   'P 1'
#
loop_
_entity.id
_entity.type
_entity.pdbx_description
1 polymer ?
#
loop_
_entity_poly.entity_id
_entity_poly.type
_entity_poly.pdbx_seq_one_letter_code
_entity_poly.pdbx_strand_id
1 'polypeptide(L)'
;SDDDSKVNQKIEELESWLRETDLGYGISYQFSGMAEETEEVNNFMIVAGLTAVFMMLLMLITQFNSFYQSLIILSSVTISFVGVLLGLLITGKSFSTTMTGISIVTLAGIVVNNNIVLIDTFNKLKEEAPHLKQSLHIINACKQRLRPIVLTSLTTIFGLLPLAMGVSLDLISRAIVVGSRIVDWWS
;
A
#
# COMPACT_ATOMS: atom_id res chain seq x y z
N SER A 1 -12.28 -3.31 13.59
CA SER A 1 -12.48 -3.06 15.00
C SER A 1 -13.12 -4.28 15.65
N ASP A 2 -13.28 -4.26 16.98
CA ASP A 2 -13.80 -5.39 17.78
C ASP A 2 -15.23 -5.81 17.36
N ASP A 3 -15.97 -4.90 16.74
CA ASP A 3 -17.34 -5.15 16.25
C ASP A 3 -17.35 -5.95 14.92
N ASP A 4 -16.42 -5.67 14.02
CA ASP A 4 -16.35 -6.38 12.74
C ASP A 4 -15.92 -7.83 12.90
N SER A 5 -15.05 -8.12 13.87
CA SER A 5 -14.64 -9.49 14.21
C SER A 5 -15.79 -10.32 14.80
N LYS A 6 -16.66 -9.70 15.61
CA LYS A 6 -17.85 -10.34 16.17
C LYS A 6 -18.93 -10.59 15.12
N VAL A 7 -19.07 -9.67 14.17
CA VAL A 7 -20.00 -9.83 13.04
C VAL A 7 -19.56 -11.00 12.16
N ASN A 8 -18.28 -11.08 11.80
CA ASN A 8 -17.75 -12.18 10.99
C ASN A 8 -17.88 -13.54 11.69
N GLN A 9 -17.59 -13.61 12.99
CA GLN A 9 -17.81 -14.83 13.78
C GLN A 9 -19.28 -15.27 13.79
N LYS A 10 -20.23 -14.33 13.91
CA LYS A 10 -21.64 -14.65 13.86
C LYS A 10 -22.11 -15.08 12.48
N ILE A 11 -21.52 -14.54 11.42
CA ILE A 11 -21.80 -14.96 10.03
C ILE A 11 -21.33 -16.40 9.82
N GLU A 12 -20.11 -16.75 10.24
CA GLU A 12 -19.60 -18.13 10.16
C GLU A 12 -20.45 -19.13 10.98
N GLU A 13 -20.90 -18.73 12.17
CA GLU A 13 -21.77 -19.54 13.02
C GLU A 13 -23.15 -19.77 12.33
N LEU A 14 -23.74 -18.72 11.75
CA LEU A 14 -24.98 -18.80 11.00
C LEU A 14 -24.82 -19.63 9.71
N GLU A 15 -23.71 -19.49 9.02
CA GLU A 15 -23.42 -20.25 7.80
C GLU A 15 -23.28 -21.75 8.08
N SER A 16 -22.59 -22.10 9.18
CA SER A 16 -22.47 -23.49 9.63
C SER A 16 -23.83 -24.09 10.00
N TRP A 17 -24.65 -23.32 10.72
CA TRP A 17 -26.00 -23.74 11.09
C TRP A 17 -26.93 -23.89 9.87
N LEU A 18 -26.83 -22.99 8.89
CA LEU A 18 -27.62 -23.06 7.65
C LEU A 18 -27.21 -24.24 6.76
N ARG A 19 -25.95 -24.66 6.78
CA ARG A 19 -25.47 -25.86 6.08
C ARG A 19 -25.97 -27.17 6.73
N GLU A 20 -26.13 -27.16 8.04
CA GLU A 20 -26.64 -28.32 8.79
C GLU A 20 -28.19 -28.42 8.75
N THR A 21 -28.87 -27.31 8.49
CA THR A 21 -30.33 -27.26 8.46
C THR A 21 -30.81 -27.44 7.02
N ASP A 22 -31.54 -28.53 6.76
CA ASP A 22 -32.18 -28.76 5.47
C ASP A 22 -33.34 -27.77 5.28
N LEU A 23 -33.07 -26.70 4.53
CA LEU A 23 -34.04 -25.63 4.26
C LEU A 23 -35.07 -25.97 3.20
N GLY A 24 -35.04 -27.22 2.67
CA GLY A 24 -35.96 -27.69 1.62
C GLY A 24 -35.51 -27.31 0.20
N TYR A 25 -36.05 -28.00 -0.78
CA TYR A 25 -35.72 -27.83 -2.20
C TYR A 25 -36.05 -26.41 -2.71
N GLY A 26 -35.01 -25.71 -3.20
CA GLY A 26 -35.19 -24.45 -3.94
C GLY A 26 -34.99 -23.17 -3.14
N ILE A 27 -34.57 -23.26 -1.87
CA ILE A 27 -34.22 -22.08 -1.08
C ILE A 27 -32.71 -21.84 -1.23
N SER A 28 -32.32 -20.72 -1.85
CA SER A 28 -30.95 -20.19 -1.81
C SER A 28 -30.91 -19.03 -0.83
N TYR A 29 -29.92 -19.03 0.07
CA TYR A 29 -29.66 -17.90 0.96
C TYR A 29 -28.40 -17.19 0.52
N GLN A 30 -28.40 -15.88 0.67
CA GLN A 30 -27.26 -15.03 0.42
C GLN A 30 -27.20 -14.01 1.55
N PHE A 31 -26.04 -13.94 2.23
CA PHE A 31 -25.79 -12.90 3.20
C PHE A 31 -25.58 -11.59 2.45
N SER A 32 -26.51 -10.65 2.60
CA SER A 32 -26.44 -9.33 1.98
C SER A 32 -26.03 -8.29 3.03
N GLY A 33 -25.24 -7.31 2.59
CA GLY A 33 -24.77 -6.23 3.44
C GLY A 33 -23.25 -6.12 3.48
N MET A 34 -22.70 -5.66 4.60
CA MET A 34 -21.27 -5.37 4.74
C MET A 34 -20.32 -6.54 4.45
N ALA A 35 -20.77 -7.78 4.67
CA ALA A 35 -19.95 -8.98 4.39
C ALA A 35 -19.79 -9.22 2.89
N GLU A 36 -20.86 -9.09 2.11
CA GLU A 36 -20.85 -9.24 0.66
C GLU A 36 -20.02 -8.13 0.00
N GLU A 37 -20.23 -6.87 0.42
CA GLU A 37 -19.43 -5.73 -0.04
C GLU A 37 -17.94 -5.92 0.27
N THR A 38 -17.61 -6.48 1.43
CA THR A 38 -16.22 -6.74 1.82
C THR A 38 -15.59 -7.82 0.94
N GLU A 39 -16.33 -8.89 0.59
CA GLU A 39 -15.84 -9.96 -0.26
C GLU A 39 -15.63 -9.48 -1.70
N GLU A 40 -16.57 -8.71 -2.25
CA GLU A 40 -16.41 -8.10 -3.57
C GLU A 40 -15.21 -7.16 -3.63
N VAL A 41 -15.05 -6.29 -2.62
CA VAL A 41 -13.90 -5.39 -2.52
C VAL A 41 -12.60 -6.18 -2.40
N ASN A 42 -12.57 -7.26 -1.61
CA ASN A 42 -11.37 -8.08 -1.46
C ASN A 42 -10.96 -8.76 -2.77
N ASN A 43 -11.92 -9.36 -3.48
CA ASN A 43 -11.69 -9.98 -4.79
C ASN A 43 -11.22 -8.94 -5.82
N PHE A 44 -11.85 -7.77 -5.85
CA PHE A 44 -11.41 -6.66 -6.70
C PHE A 44 -9.98 -6.23 -6.38
N MET A 45 -9.63 -6.08 -5.10
CA MET A 45 -8.28 -5.66 -4.67
C MET A 45 -7.20 -6.67 -5.07
N ILE A 46 -7.50 -7.97 -4.98
CA ILE A 46 -6.57 -9.03 -5.42
C ILE A 46 -6.34 -8.95 -6.93
N VAL A 47 -7.40 -8.90 -7.72
CA VAL A 47 -7.31 -8.83 -9.18
C VAL A 47 -6.64 -7.54 -9.64
N ALA A 48 -7.04 -6.41 -9.07
CA ALA A 48 -6.45 -5.11 -9.36
C ALA A 48 -4.96 -5.06 -8.98
N GLY A 49 -4.60 -5.61 -7.81
CA GLY A 49 -3.21 -5.68 -7.34
C GLY A 49 -2.34 -6.54 -8.25
N LEU A 50 -2.81 -7.74 -8.63
CA LEU A 50 -2.09 -8.61 -9.55
C LEU A 50 -1.92 -7.96 -10.94
N THR A 51 -2.98 -7.34 -11.44
CA THR A 51 -2.95 -6.62 -12.72
C THR A 51 -1.98 -5.45 -12.68
N ALA A 52 -1.98 -4.68 -11.59
CA ALA A 52 -1.05 -3.57 -11.40
C ALA A 52 0.40 -4.03 -11.36
N VAL A 53 0.72 -5.10 -10.62
CA VAL A 53 2.07 -5.69 -10.57
C VAL A 53 2.50 -6.21 -11.94
N PHE A 54 1.62 -6.87 -12.67
CA PHE A 54 1.90 -7.37 -14.02
C PHE A 54 2.18 -6.23 -15.00
N MET A 55 1.33 -5.20 -15.03
CA MET A 55 1.52 -4.01 -15.88
C MET A 55 2.80 -3.26 -15.51
N MET A 56 3.09 -3.14 -14.20
CA MET A 56 4.33 -2.55 -13.70
C MET A 56 5.55 -3.34 -14.20
N LEU A 57 5.52 -4.66 -14.13
CA LEU A 57 6.60 -5.52 -14.63
C LEU A 57 6.83 -5.33 -16.13
N LEU A 58 5.78 -5.33 -16.93
CA LEU A 58 5.86 -5.08 -18.39
C LEU A 58 6.49 -3.70 -18.69
N MET A 59 6.03 -2.67 -17.97
CA MET A 59 6.56 -1.32 -18.13
C MET A 59 8.05 -1.23 -17.78
N LEU A 60 8.46 -1.87 -16.67
CA LEU A 60 9.86 -1.90 -16.22
C LEU A 60 10.75 -2.66 -17.20
N ILE A 61 10.30 -3.80 -17.74
CA ILE A 61 11.06 -4.56 -18.75
C ILE A 61 11.25 -3.72 -20.01
N THR A 62 10.21 -3.02 -20.46
CA THR A 62 10.28 -2.14 -21.61
C THR A 62 11.21 -0.95 -21.38
N GLN A 63 11.16 -0.37 -20.17
CA GLN A 63 11.98 0.79 -19.78
C GLN A 63 13.48 0.48 -19.74
N PHE A 64 13.84 -0.65 -19.11
CA PHE A 64 15.25 -1.00 -18.85
C PHE A 64 15.81 -2.02 -19.84
N ASN A 65 15.00 -2.58 -20.72
CA ASN A 65 15.35 -3.69 -21.60
C ASN A 65 16.13 -4.81 -20.87
N SER A 66 15.77 -5.04 -19.60
CA SER A 66 16.46 -5.98 -18.69
C SER A 66 15.48 -6.57 -17.69
N PHE A 67 15.25 -7.85 -17.81
CA PHE A 67 14.41 -8.60 -16.88
C PHE A 67 14.97 -8.59 -15.44
N TYR A 68 16.31 -8.68 -15.31
CA TYR A 68 16.97 -8.69 -14.02
C TYR A 68 16.81 -7.37 -13.25
N GLN A 69 17.00 -6.24 -13.92
CA GLN A 69 16.81 -4.91 -13.30
C GLN A 69 15.35 -4.68 -12.87
N SER A 70 14.41 -5.13 -13.71
CA SER A 70 12.98 -5.05 -13.40
C SER A 70 12.61 -5.87 -12.17
N LEU A 71 13.16 -7.08 -12.01
CA LEU A 71 12.95 -7.89 -10.81
C LEU A 71 13.55 -7.27 -9.55
N ILE A 72 14.72 -6.63 -9.65
CA ILE A 72 15.31 -5.91 -8.50
C ILE A 72 14.40 -4.78 -8.05
N ILE A 73 13.85 -4.00 -8.99
CA ILE A 73 12.90 -2.93 -8.65
C ILE A 73 11.64 -3.52 -8.00
N LEU A 74 11.11 -4.59 -8.57
CA LEU A 74 9.90 -5.22 -8.07
C LEU A 74 10.09 -5.85 -6.67
N SER A 75 11.28 -6.39 -6.37
CA SER A 75 11.58 -6.93 -5.04
C SER A 75 11.51 -5.88 -3.94
N SER A 76 11.77 -4.61 -4.25
CA SER A 76 11.64 -3.52 -3.29
C SER A 76 10.19 -3.26 -2.87
N VAL A 77 9.22 -3.57 -3.73
CA VAL A 77 7.79 -3.50 -3.38
C VAL A 77 7.46 -4.53 -2.30
N THR A 78 8.02 -5.74 -2.40
CA THR A 78 7.84 -6.79 -1.38
C THR A 78 8.42 -6.34 -0.03
N ILE A 79 9.60 -5.73 -0.03
CA ILE A 79 10.22 -5.18 1.20
C ILE A 79 9.35 -4.06 1.78
N SER A 80 8.80 -3.21 0.92
CA SER A 80 7.89 -2.13 1.33
C SER A 80 6.61 -2.67 1.99
N PHE A 81 6.05 -3.76 1.46
CA PHE A 81 4.90 -4.44 2.06
C PHE A 81 5.20 -4.93 3.49
N VAL A 82 6.37 -5.55 3.70
CA VAL A 82 6.82 -5.93 5.05
C VAL A 82 6.92 -4.72 5.97
N GLY A 83 7.39 -3.57 5.45
CA GLY A 83 7.44 -2.31 6.19
C GLY A 83 6.06 -1.82 6.66
N VAL A 84 5.03 -1.95 5.81
CA VAL A 84 3.64 -1.61 6.20
C VAL A 84 3.14 -2.52 7.30
N LEU A 85 3.36 -3.83 7.19
CA LEU A 85 2.94 -4.79 8.22
C LEU A 85 3.62 -4.53 9.57
N LEU A 86 4.92 -4.22 9.55
CA LEU A 86 5.64 -3.82 10.76
C LEU A 86 5.09 -2.51 11.35
N GLY A 87 4.74 -1.55 10.50
CA GLY A 87 4.11 -0.30 10.94
C GLY A 87 2.77 -0.54 11.63
N LEU A 88 1.92 -1.40 11.08
CA LEU A 88 0.64 -1.79 11.70
C LEU A 88 0.87 -2.48 13.04
N LEU A 89 1.83 -3.39 13.12
CA LEU A 89 2.17 -4.12 14.35
C LEU A 89 2.64 -3.17 15.45
N ILE A 90 3.50 -2.19 15.13
CA ILE A 90 4.02 -1.22 16.10
C ILE A 90 2.93 -0.25 16.57
N THR A 91 2.05 0.17 15.66
CA THR A 91 0.97 1.11 15.99
C THR A 91 -0.24 0.44 16.65
N GLY A 92 -0.32 -0.89 16.65
CA GLY A 92 -1.44 -1.66 17.22
C GLY A 92 -2.77 -1.43 16.48
N LYS A 93 -2.73 -0.90 15.26
CA LYS A 93 -3.93 -0.67 14.43
C LYS A 93 -4.33 -1.98 13.74
N SER A 94 -5.65 -2.21 13.67
CA SER A 94 -6.21 -3.35 12.96
C SER A 94 -5.99 -3.22 11.44
N PHE A 95 -5.75 -4.36 10.79
CA PHE A 95 -5.68 -4.43 9.34
C PHE A 95 -7.07 -4.19 8.73
N SER A 96 -7.19 -3.19 7.88
CA SER A 96 -8.38 -2.95 7.06
C SER A 96 -8.04 -3.23 5.61
N THR A 97 -8.73 -4.17 4.98
CA THR A 97 -8.47 -4.57 3.59
C THR A 97 -8.48 -3.35 2.66
N THR A 98 -9.50 -2.51 2.77
CA THR A 98 -9.64 -1.34 1.91
C THR A 98 -8.57 -0.28 2.19
N MET A 99 -8.47 0.21 3.44
CA MET A 99 -7.55 1.30 3.76
C MET A 99 -6.09 0.89 3.67
N THR A 100 -5.74 -0.29 4.21
CA THR A 100 -4.37 -0.80 4.16
C THR A 100 -4.00 -1.22 2.74
N GLY A 101 -4.92 -1.83 1.99
CA GLY A 101 -4.70 -2.22 0.60
C GLY A 101 -4.39 -1.03 -0.30
N ILE A 102 -5.19 0.03 -0.24
CA ILE A 102 -4.94 1.29 -0.99
C ILE A 102 -3.57 1.88 -0.60
N SER A 103 -3.23 1.87 0.68
CA SER A 103 -1.95 2.39 1.18
C SER A 103 -0.77 1.60 0.64
N ILE A 104 -0.87 0.27 0.55
CA ILE A 104 0.17 -0.60 -0.01
C ILE A 104 0.39 -0.30 -1.49
N VAL A 105 -0.68 -0.18 -2.28
CA VAL A 105 -0.59 0.12 -3.71
C VAL A 105 0.04 1.50 -3.93
N THR A 106 -0.36 2.50 -3.15
CA THR A 106 0.21 3.85 -3.23
C THR A 106 1.70 3.85 -2.87
N LEU A 107 2.07 3.17 -1.79
CA LEU A 107 3.47 3.07 -1.37
C LEU A 107 4.33 2.34 -2.39
N ALA A 108 3.81 1.27 -3.00
CA ALA A 108 4.48 0.55 -4.08
C ALA A 108 4.83 1.47 -5.25
N GLY A 109 3.90 2.33 -5.67
CA GLY A 109 4.13 3.31 -6.73
C GLY A 109 5.26 4.31 -6.41
N ILE A 110 5.31 4.81 -5.17
CA ILE A 110 6.37 5.73 -4.71
C ILE A 110 7.72 5.04 -4.69
N VAL A 111 7.80 3.83 -4.15
CA VAL A 111 9.05 3.05 -4.02
C VAL A 111 9.59 2.68 -5.39
N VAL A 112 8.74 2.22 -6.31
CA VAL A 112 9.14 1.87 -7.68
C VAL A 112 9.66 3.10 -8.42
N ASN A 113 8.97 4.23 -8.33
CA ASN A 113 9.42 5.48 -8.96
C ASN A 113 10.83 5.89 -8.48
N ASN A 114 11.10 5.83 -7.18
CA ASN A 114 12.42 6.15 -6.63
C ASN A 114 13.50 5.18 -7.13
N ASN A 115 13.20 3.90 -7.25
CA ASN A 115 14.13 2.87 -7.73
C ASN A 115 14.40 2.99 -9.24
N ILE A 116 13.39 3.32 -10.06
CA ILE A 116 13.56 3.59 -11.48
C ILE A 116 14.63 4.66 -11.68
N VAL A 117 14.50 5.78 -10.98
CA VAL A 117 15.43 6.91 -11.11
C VAL A 117 16.85 6.55 -10.65
N LEU A 118 16.97 5.72 -9.61
CA LEU A 118 18.27 5.25 -9.13
C LEU A 118 18.97 4.34 -10.15
N ILE A 119 18.24 3.36 -10.71
CA ILE A 119 18.79 2.42 -11.70
C ILE A 119 19.09 3.10 -13.04
N ASP A 120 18.25 4.03 -13.47
CA ASP A 120 18.53 4.86 -14.66
C ASP A 120 19.84 5.65 -14.50
N THR A 121 20.04 6.26 -13.31
CA THR A 121 21.30 6.97 -13.03
C THR A 121 22.50 6.01 -13.03
N PHE A 122 22.34 4.83 -12.45
CA PHE A 122 23.39 3.81 -12.47
C PHE A 122 23.76 3.40 -13.90
N ASN A 123 22.76 3.14 -14.75
CA ASN A 123 22.97 2.76 -16.14
C ASN A 123 23.69 3.86 -16.94
N LYS A 124 23.30 5.13 -16.76
CA LYS A 124 23.98 6.28 -17.38
C LYS A 124 25.44 6.39 -16.97
N LEU A 125 25.72 6.30 -15.67
CA LEU A 125 27.11 6.35 -15.18
C LEU A 125 27.96 5.19 -15.70
N LYS A 126 27.36 4.01 -15.88
CA LYS A 126 28.03 2.86 -16.46
C LYS A 126 28.37 3.06 -17.95
N GLU A 127 27.49 3.72 -18.69
CA GLU A 127 27.73 4.07 -20.11
C GLU A 127 28.80 5.15 -20.27
N GLU A 128 28.78 6.17 -19.40
CA GLU A 128 29.72 7.30 -19.46
C GLU A 128 31.17 6.89 -19.09
N ALA A 129 31.35 5.92 -18.20
CA ALA A 129 32.66 5.50 -17.73
C ALA A 129 32.80 3.98 -17.60
N PRO A 130 32.75 3.23 -18.70
CA PRO A 130 32.70 1.76 -18.69
C PRO A 130 33.95 1.09 -18.07
N HIS A 131 35.05 1.84 -17.97
CA HIS A 131 36.33 1.36 -17.40
C HIS A 131 36.35 1.35 -15.85
N LEU A 132 35.38 1.96 -15.21
CA LEU A 132 35.31 2.01 -13.73
C LEU A 132 34.69 0.71 -13.19
N LYS A 133 35.06 0.37 -11.93
CA LYS A 133 34.46 -0.78 -11.25
C LYS A 133 32.97 -0.55 -11.00
N GLN A 134 32.15 -1.58 -11.16
CA GLN A 134 30.70 -1.52 -10.96
C GLN A 134 30.30 -0.96 -9.59
N SER A 135 31.06 -1.26 -8.54
CA SER A 135 30.82 -0.72 -7.19
C SER A 135 30.92 0.80 -7.14
N LEU A 136 31.81 1.42 -7.93
CA LEU A 136 31.92 2.89 -7.99
C LEU A 136 30.72 3.53 -8.68
N HIS A 137 30.16 2.89 -9.71
CA HIS A 137 28.94 3.37 -10.35
C HIS A 137 27.75 3.35 -9.38
N ILE A 138 27.61 2.26 -8.58
CA ILE A 138 26.58 2.17 -7.56
C ILE A 138 26.72 3.30 -6.52
N ILE A 139 27.94 3.48 -5.97
CA ILE A 139 28.20 4.52 -4.97
C ILE A 139 27.89 5.92 -5.53
N ASN A 140 28.32 6.20 -6.76
CA ASN A 140 28.10 7.49 -7.39
C ASN A 140 26.62 7.73 -7.72
N ALA A 141 25.89 6.73 -8.20
CA ALA A 141 24.45 6.81 -8.41
C ALA A 141 23.71 7.09 -7.08
N CYS A 142 24.04 6.37 -6.03
CA CYS A 142 23.49 6.61 -4.70
C CYS A 142 23.78 8.02 -4.20
N LYS A 143 25.02 8.51 -4.32
CA LYS A 143 25.39 9.88 -3.88
C LYS A 143 24.59 10.96 -4.62
N GLN A 144 24.40 10.80 -5.93
CA GLN A 144 23.65 11.77 -6.73
C GLN A 144 22.15 11.77 -6.41
N ARG A 145 21.58 10.61 -6.10
CA ARG A 145 20.13 10.43 -5.89
C ARG A 145 19.69 10.41 -4.43
N LEU A 146 20.62 10.27 -3.48
CA LEU A 146 20.28 10.21 -2.07
C LEU A 146 19.48 11.45 -1.61
N ARG A 147 19.94 12.65 -1.99
CA ARG A 147 19.27 13.90 -1.58
C ARG A 147 17.82 14.00 -2.10
N PRO A 148 17.53 13.83 -3.40
CA PRO A 148 16.16 13.82 -3.90
C PRO A 148 15.29 12.73 -3.25
N ILE A 149 15.80 11.50 -3.11
CA ILE A 149 15.05 10.37 -2.54
C ILE A 149 14.70 10.63 -1.07
N VAL A 150 15.66 11.10 -0.27
CA VAL A 150 15.42 11.43 1.14
C VAL A 150 14.42 12.59 1.25
N LEU A 151 14.54 13.61 0.40
CA LEU A 151 13.63 14.74 0.41
C LEU A 151 12.19 14.32 0.08
N THR A 152 12.00 13.53 -0.99
CA THR A 152 10.65 13.01 -1.35
C THR A 152 10.07 12.12 -0.27
N SER A 153 10.88 11.25 0.35
CA SER A 153 10.43 10.38 1.44
C SER A 153 10.01 11.21 2.66
N LEU A 154 10.82 12.19 3.06
CA LEU A 154 10.49 13.06 4.20
C LEU A 154 9.24 13.90 3.93
N THR A 155 9.11 14.49 2.74
CA THR A 155 7.92 15.28 2.39
C THR A 155 6.66 14.43 2.36
N THR A 156 6.74 13.18 1.90
CA THR A 156 5.62 12.24 1.94
C THR A 156 5.25 11.88 3.38
N ILE A 157 6.23 11.58 4.23
CA ILE A 157 5.98 11.27 5.65
C ILE A 157 5.31 12.45 6.34
N PHE A 158 5.88 13.66 6.21
CA PHE A 158 5.30 14.86 6.84
C PHE A 158 3.95 15.25 6.24
N GLY A 159 3.74 15.04 4.95
CA GLY A 159 2.45 15.29 4.29
C GLY A 159 1.33 14.35 4.75
N LEU A 160 1.65 13.10 5.01
CA LEU A 160 0.68 12.09 5.46
C LEU A 160 0.54 12.01 6.99
N LEU A 161 1.47 12.60 7.74
CA LEU A 161 1.48 12.54 9.20
C LEU A 161 0.21 13.11 9.84
N PRO A 162 -0.34 14.26 9.42
CA PRO A 162 -1.60 14.78 9.96
C PRO A 162 -2.76 13.80 9.73
N LEU A 163 -2.84 13.19 8.54
CA LEU A 163 -3.85 12.20 8.22
C LEU A 163 -3.71 10.94 9.09
N ALA A 164 -2.49 10.47 9.29
CA ALA A 164 -2.19 9.32 10.15
C ALA A 164 -2.53 9.58 11.63
N MET A 165 -2.42 10.83 12.08
CA MET A 165 -2.82 11.27 13.43
C MET A 165 -4.32 11.52 13.55
N GLY A 166 -5.09 11.38 12.47
CA GLY A 166 -6.53 11.65 12.47
C GLY A 166 -6.87 13.15 12.59
N VAL A 167 -5.96 14.02 12.12
CA VAL A 167 -6.21 15.47 12.08
C VAL A 167 -7.07 15.77 10.86
N SER A 168 -8.27 16.28 11.07
CA SER A 168 -9.13 16.77 10.01
C SER A 168 -9.45 18.26 10.23
N LEU A 169 -9.44 19.01 9.13
CA LEU A 169 -9.78 20.42 9.12
C LEU A 169 -11.25 20.55 8.67
N ASP A 170 -12.12 20.91 9.58
CA ASP A 170 -13.48 21.30 9.25
C ASP A 170 -13.52 22.81 8.93
N LEU A 171 -13.47 23.11 7.64
CA LEU A 171 -13.47 24.49 7.15
C LEU A 171 -14.81 25.21 7.33
N ILE A 172 -15.89 24.46 7.53
CA ILE A 172 -17.24 25.03 7.72
C ILE A 172 -17.39 25.49 9.16
N SER A 173 -17.02 24.67 10.12
CA SER A 173 -17.06 25.02 11.54
C SER A 173 -15.82 25.75 12.04
N ARG A 174 -14.81 25.96 11.18
CA ARG A 174 -13.51 26.53 11.52
C ARG A 174 -12.85 25.81 12.70
N ALA A 175 -13.02 24.52 12.82
CA ALA A 175 -12.48 23.68 13.89
C ALA A 175 -11.44 22.70 13.35
N ILE A 176 -10.43 22.42 14.16
CA ILE A 176 -9.48 21.34 13.92
C ILE A 176 -9.92 20.15 14.76
N VAL A 177 -10.20 19.04 14.11
CA VAL A 177 -10.54 17.78 14.79
C VAL A 177 -9.31 16.88 14.84
N VAL A 178 -8.89 16.53 16.05
CA VAL A 178 -7.78 15.60 16.28
C VAL A 178 -8.32 14.34 16.96
N GLY A 179 -8.37 13.24 16.22
CA GLY A 179 -9.02 12.02 16.68
C GLY A 179 -10.52 12.24 16.88
N SER A 180 -11.03 12.03 18.10
CA SER A 180 -12.44 12.30 18.47
C SER A 180 -12.64 13.62 19.20
N ARG A 181 -11.61 14.46 19.31
CA ARG A 181 -11.70 15.77 20.01
C ARG A 181 -11.71 16.91 19.02
N ILE A 182 -12.68 17.82 19.23
CA ILE A 182 -12.76 19.09 18.51
C ILE A 182 -11.85 20.06 19.28
N VAL A 183 -10.89 20.68 18.57
CA VAL A 183 -10.03 21.72 19.13
C VAL A 183 -10.32 23.01 18.38
N ASP A 184 -10.92 23.96 19.07
CA ASP A 184 -11.18 25.29 18.52
C ASP A 184 -9.85 26.05 18.51
N TRP A 185 -9.42 26.54 17.33
CA TRP A 185 -8.13 27.22 17.16
C TRP A 185 -8.16 28.73 17.41
N TRP A 186 -9.33 29.23 17.88
CA TRP A 186 -9.48 30.66 18.28
C TRP A 186 -9.80 30.85 19.77
N SER A 187 -9.80 29.82 20.60
CA SER A 187 -10.02 29.91 22.05
C SER A 187 -8.75 30.21 22.83
#